data_edaec8df6ca33a4c41697ba4f0cafdc2
#
_entry.id   edaec8df6ca33a4c41697ba4f0cafdc2
#
_cell.length_a   1.000
_cell.length_b   1.000
_cell.length_c   1.000
_cell.angle_alpha   90.00
_cell.angle_beta   90.00
_cell.angle_gamma   90.00
#
_symmetry.space_group_name_H-M   'P 1'
#
loop_
_entity.id
_entity.type
_entity.pdbx_description
1 polymer ?
#
loop_
_entity_poly.entity_id
_entity_poly.type
_entity_poly.pdbx_seq_one_letter_code
_entity_poly.pdbx_strand_id
1 'polypeptide(L)'
;MTKEEFRQVSLGFQAGILLTTVLYRKHGPEKEFIIVDAAMNDLIRPALYKSHHEVIAVTRADRPLVLADIVGPVCESGDFLARDRQIPAVEPGERLAVCTTGAYGFVLSSNYNARPRAPEVLVDGPDFTIIRDRESYADLIRGERAV
;
A
#
# COMPACT_ATOMS: atom_id res chain seq x y z
N MET A 1 -27.08 12.52 0.71
CA MET A 1 -25.91 12.45 -0.18
C MET A 1 -26.43 12.63 -1.60
N THR A 2 -26.05 13.71 -2.25
CA THR A 2 -26.41 14.03 -3.65
C THR A 2 -25.56 13.19 -4.61
N LYS A 3 -25.97 13.12 -5.90
CA LYS A 3 -25.16 12.47 -6.94
C LYS A 3 -23.78 13.13 -7.10
N GLU A 4 -23.68 14.44 -6.89
CA GLU A 4 -22.44 15.21 -6.98
C GLU A 4 -21.49 14.88 -5.80
N GLU A 5 -22.02 14.84 -4.58
CA GLU A 5 -21.25 14.43 -3.39
C GLU A 5 -20.74 12.98 -3.53
N PHE A 6 -21.57 12.06 -4.04
CA PHE A 6 -21.17 10.69 -4.32
C PHE A 6 -20.05 10.62 -5.38
N ARG A 7 -20.12 11.46 -6.42
CA ARG A 7 -19.12 11.53 -7.48
C ARG A 7 -17.78 12.06 -6.95
N GLN A 8 -17.80 13.10 -6.10
CA GLN A 8 -16.59 13.64 -5.46
C GLN A 8 -15.95 12.64 -4.51
N VAL A 9 -16.72 11.94 -3.69
CA VAL A 9 -16.21 10.87 -2.82
C VAL A 9 -15.61 9.74 -3.65
N SER A 10 -16.29 9.34 -4.74
CA SER A 10 -15.80 8.30 -5.66
C SER A 10 -14.47 8.70 -6.33
N LEU A 11 -14.33 9.96 -6.76
CA LEU A 11 -13.09 10.49 -7.32
C LEU A 11 -11.96 10.50 -6.29
N GLY A 12 -12.26 10.87 -5.03
CA GLY A 12 -11.27 10.84 -3.93
C GLY A 12 -10.70 9.44 -3.67
N PHE A 13 -11.52 8.40 -3.79
CA PHE A 13 -11.03 7.01 -3.70
C PHE A 13 -10.08 6.65 -4.83
N GLN A 14 -10.39 7.05 -6.05
CA GLN A 14 -9.65 6.67 -7.25
C GLN A 14 -8.38 7.49 -7.45
N ALA A 15 -8.28 8.68 -6.85
CA ALA A 15 -7.19 9.62 -7.08
C ALA A 15 -5.87 9.24 -6.42
N GLY A 16 -5.85 8.29 -5.47
CA GLY A 16 -4.65 7.92 -4.73
C GLY A 16 -4.13 6.52 -5.05
N ILE A 17 -2.83 6.38 -5.02
CA ILE A 17 -2.11 5.11 -5.07
C ILE A 17 -1.19 4.98 -3.86
N LEU A 18 -1.01 3.76 -3.36
CA LEU A 18 0.08 3.41 -2.45
C LEU A 18 1.18 2.77 -3.28
N LEU A 19 2.33 3.42 -3.33
CA LEU A 19 3.51 2.91 -4.01
C LEU A 19 4.33 2.08 -3.03
N THR A 20 4.71 0.87 -3.43
CA THR A 20 5.48 -0.04 -2.59
C THR A 20 6.57 -0.76 -3.38
N THR A 21 7.63 -1.19 -2.71
CA THR A 21 8.77 -1.88 -3.30
C THR A 21 8.72 -3.35 -2.96
N VAL A 22 8.95 -4.22 -3.92
CA VAL A 22 9.11 -5.65 -3.72
C VAL A 22 10.43 -5.91 -2.99
N LEU A 23 10.34 -6.52 -1.81
CA LEU A 23 11.51 -6.89 -1.00
C LEU A 23 12.07 -8.25 -1.45
N TYR A 24 11.21 -9.24 -1.56
CA TYR A 24 11.55 -10.57 -2.06
C TYR A 24 10.31 -11.37 -2.45
N ARG A 25 10.53 -12.51 -3.10
CA ARG A 25 9.49 -13.46 -3.47
C ARG A 25 9.69 -14.77 -2.73
N LYS A 26 8.60 -15.40 -2.36
CA LYS A 26 8.61 -16.74 -1.78
C LYS A 26 7.65 -17.63 -2.57
N HIS A 27 8.17 -18.73 -3.09
CA HIS A 27 7.36 -19.73 -3.76
C HIS A 27 6.66 -20.62 -2.73
N GLY A 28 5.35 -20.70 -2.82
CA GLY A 28 4.53 -21.65 -2.10
C GLY A 28 4.12 -22.81 -3.01
N PRO A 29 3.48 -23.86 -2.47
CA PRO A 29 3.06 -25.02 -3.26
C PRO A 29 1.96 -24.69 -4.28
N GLU A 30 1.11 -23.73 -4.02
CA GLU A 30 -0.03 -23.36 -4.86
C GLU A 30 0.07 -21.98 -5.48
N LYS A 31 0.74 -21.05 -4.79
CA LYS A 31 0.90 -19.66 -5.21
C LYS A 31 2.18 -19.06 -4.66
N GLU A 32 2.54 -17.90 -5.19
CA GLU A 32 3.66 -17.11 -4.70
C GLU A 32 3.24 -16.12 -3.60
N PHE A 33 4.20 -15.72 -2.79
CA PHE A 33 4.08 -14.58 -1.90
C PHE A 33 5.06 -13.52 -2.34
N ILE A 34 4.52 -12.34 -2.69
CA ILE A 34 5.31 -11.15 -3.03
C ILE A 34 5.33 -10.29 -1.79
N ILE A 35 6.46 -10.25 -1.12
CA ILE A 35 6.67 -9.49 0.11
C ILE A 35 7.11 -8.08 -0.29
N VAL A 36 6.39 -7.08 0.21
CA VAL A 36 6.63 -5.66 -0.08
C VAL A 36 6.96 -4.87 1.18
N ASP A 37 7.47 -3.64 1.02
CA ASP A 37 7.81 -2.75 2.14
C ASP A 37 6.59 -2.05 2.77
N ALA A 38 5.47 -1.93 2.05
CA ALA A 38 4.20 -1.49 2.63
C ALA A 38 3.54 -2.63 3.42
N ALA A 39 2.74 -2.27 4.44
CA ALA A 39 2.07 -3.23 5.31
C ALA A 39 0.62 -2.81 5.61
N MET A 40 -0.07 -3.64 6.39
CA MET A 40 -1.43 -3.33 6.83
C MET A 40 -1.54 -2.02 7.61
N ASN A 41 -0.48 -1.55 8.24
CA ASN A 41 -0.45 -0.24 8.90
C ASN A 41 -0.53 0.92 7.91
N ASP A 42 -0.07 0.76 6.67
CA ASP A 42 -0.16 1.77 5.61
C ASP A 42 -1.52 1.70 4.91
N LEU A 43 -2.08 0.50 4.72
CA LEU A 43 -3.39 0.28 4.10
C LEU A 43 -4.14 -0.88 4.77
N ILE A 44 -4.94 -0.55 5.79
CA ILE A 44 -5.67 -1.54 6.60
C ILE A 44 -6.91 -2.12 5.89
N ARG A 45 -7.44 -1.45 4.86
CA ARG A 45 -8.73 -1.79 4.25
C ARG A 45 -8.85 -3.23 3.73
N PRO A 46 -7.84 -3.84 3.10
CA PRO A 46 -7.91 -5.24 2.70
C PRO A 46 -8.15 -6.18 3.89
N ALA A 47 -7.43 -5.99 4.99
CA ALA A 47 -7.55 -6.81 6.19
C ALA A 47 -8.86 -6.54 6.94
N LEU A 48 -9.24 -5.28 7.11
CA LEU A 48 -10.37 -4.86 7.94
C LEU A 48 -11.72 -5.07 7.25
N TYR A 49 -11.81 -4.74 5.96
CA TYR A 49 -13.08 -4.72 5.21
C TYR A 49 -13.12 -5.73 4.07
N LYS A 50 -12.06 -6.50 3.85
CA LYS A 50 -11.90 -7.36 2.66
C LYS A 50 -12.01 -6.54 1.36
N SER A 51 -11.59 -5.27 1.41
CA SER A 51 -11.67 -4.37 0.25
C SER A 51 -10.73 -4.84 -0.83
N HIS A 52 -11.23 -4.86 -2.05
CA HIS A 52 -10.42 -5.08 -3.22
C HIS A 52 -9.68 -3.80 -3.61
N HIS A 53 -8.37 -3.92 -3.81
CA HIS A 53 -7.54 -2.92 -4.44
C HIS A 53 -6.84 -3.56 -5.63
N GLU A 54 -6.86 -2.90 -6.77
CA GLU A 54 -6.07 -3.31 -7.92
C GLU A 54 -4.59 -3.11 -7.60
N VAL A 55 -3.76 -4.07 -7.96
CA VAL A 55 -2.30 -3.98 -7.79
C VAL A 55 -1.65 -4.17 -9.15
N ILE A 56 -0.87 -3.19 -9.56
CA ILE A 56 -0.19 -3.19 -10.86
C ILE A 56 1.32 -3.02 -10.70
N ALA A 57 2.08 -3.67 -11.56
CA ALA A 57 3.51 -3.42 -11.69
C ALA A 57 3.72 -2.04 -12.34
N VAL A 58 4.56 -1.21 -11.72
CA VAL A 58 4.88 0.14 -12.23
C VAL A 58 5.66 0.06 -13.52
N THR A 59 6.58 -0.88 -13.61
CA THR A 59 7.35 -1.13 -14.83
C THR A 59 6.64 -2.18 -15.68
N ARG A 60 6.25 -1.79 -16.89
CA ARG A 60 5.71 -2.73 -17.87
C ARG A 60 6.83 -3.63 -18.38
N ALA A 61 6.61 -4.93 -18.28
CA ALA A 61 7.49 -5.94 -18.86
C ALA A 61 6.63 -7.07 -19.41
N ASP A 62 7.05 -7.65 -20.53
CA ASP A 62 6.43 -8.85 -21.07
C ASP A 62 6.90 -10.05 -20.25
N ARG A 63 6.12 -10.40 -19.23
CA ARG A 63 6.42 -11.47 -18.27
C ARG A 63 5.19 -12.34 -18.05
N PRO A 64 5.41 -13.62 -17.73
CA PRO A 64 4.31 -14.51 -17.40
C PRO A 64 3.56 -13.98 -16.16
N LEU A 65 2.25 -14.20 -16.13
CA LEU A 65 1.45 -13.97 -14.94
C LEU A 65 1.67 -15.10 -13.95
N VAL A 66 1.75 -14.76 -12.68
CA VAL A 66 1.80 -15.68 -11.55
C VAL A 66 0.64 -15.43 -10.62
N LEU A 67 0.11 -16.48 -10.01
CA LEU A 67 -0.86 -16.36 -8.93
C LEU A 67 -0.10 -16.02 -7.65
N ALA A 68 -0.41 -14.89 -7.04
CA ALA A 68 0.32 -14.42 -5.88
C ALA A 68 -0.57 -13.72 -4.84
N ASP A 69 -0.13 -13.77 -3.57
CA ASP A 69 -0.54 -12.85 -2.52
C ASP A 69 0.52 -11.75 -2.37
N ILE A 70 0.08 -10.50 -2.28
CA ILE A 70 0.93 -9.36 -1.97
C ILE A 70 0.80 -9.10 -0.47
N VAL A 71 1.89 -9.30 0.25
CA VAL A 71 1.94 -9.28 1.72
C VAL A 71 2.98 -8.30 2.23
N GLY A 72 2.72 -7.71 3.39
CA GLY A 72 3.68 -6.83 4.05
C GLY A 72 4.71 -7.62 4.88
N PRO A 73 5.63 -6.90 5.54
CA PRO A 73 6.71 -7.49 6.32
C PRO A 73 6.36 -7.67 7.82
N VAL A 74 5.12 -7.42 8.20
CA VAL A 74 4.67 -7.50 9.60
C VAL A 74 4.31 -8.94 9.95
N CYS A 75 4.69 -9.39 11.15
CA CYS A 75 4.37 -10.73 11.64
C CYS A 75 2.91 -10.80 12.13
N GLU A 76 1.96 -10.70 11.19
CA GLU A 76 0.52 -10.69 11.43
C GLU A 76 -0.20 -11.36 10.26
N SER A 77 -1.15 -12.24 10.55
CA SER A 77 -1.96 -12.92 9.53
C SER A 77 -2.81 -11.98 8.67
N GLY A 78 -3.10 -10.80 9.20
CA GLY A 78 -3.80 -9.71 8.50
C GLY A 78 -2.91 -8.90 7.58
N ASP A 79 -1.59 -9.10 7.57
CA ASP A 79 -0.66 -8.26 6.80
C ASP A 79 -0.61 -8.65 5.33
N PHE A 80 -1.68 -8.38 4.64
CA PHE A 80 -1.79 -8.52 3.20
C PHE A 80 -2.44 -7.27 2.58
N LEU A 81 -1.97 -6.90 1.40
CA LEU A 81 -2.54 -5.84 0.57
C LEU A 81 -3.48 -6.41 -0.50
N ALA A 82 -3.18 -7.61 -0.99
CA ALA A 82 -4.03 -8.32 -1.94
C ALA A 82 -3.79 -9.83 -1.84
N ARG A 83 -4.83 -10.62 -2.12
CA ARG A 83 -4.76 -12.09 -2.16
C ARG A 83 -5.24 -12.62 -3.49
N ASP A 84 -4.66 -13.75 -3.91
CA ASP A 84 -5.06 -14.51 -5.09
C ASP A 84 -5.10 -13.65 -6.36
N ARG A 85 -3.99 -12.91 -6.62
CA ARG A 85 -3.87 -12.02 -7.77
C ARG A 85 -3.07 -12.65 -8.89
N GLN A 86 -3.58 -12.50 -10.10
CA GLN A 86 -2.79 -12.71 -11.31
C GLN A 86 -1.98 -11.44 -11.59
N ILE A 87 -0.67 -11.49 -11.35
CA ILE A 87 0.22 -10.34 -11.51
C ILE A 87 1.46 -10.75 -12.32
N PRO A 88 2.04 -9.86 -13.14
CA PRO A 88 3.32 -10.15 -13.76
C PRO A 88 4.37 -10.58 -12.75
N ALA A 89 5.20 -11.55 -13.11
CA ALA A 89 6.29 -12.03 -12.26
C ALA A 89 7.31 -10.90 -12.00
N VAL A 90 7.08 -10.14 -10.94
CA VAL A 90 7.94 -9.03 -10.52
C VAL A 90 9.16 -9.52 -9.76
N GLU A 91 10.24 -8.75 -9.77
CA GLU A 91 11.49 -9.08 -9.09
C GLU A 91 11.76 -8.15 -7.90
N PRO A 92 12.58 -8.59 -6.91
CA PRO A 92 13.01 -7.72 -5.82
C PRO A 92 13.60 -6.40 -6.31
N GLY A 93 13.21 -5.29 -5.67
CA GLY A 93 13.55 -3.92 -6.05
C GLY A 93 12.56 -3.28 -7.02
N GLU A 94 11.70 -4.04 -7.67
CA GLU A 94 10.64 -3.48 -8.51
C GLU A 94 9.51 -2.87 -7.68
N ARG A 95 8.73 -2.00 -8.30
CA ARG A 95 7.65 -1.27 -7.63
C ARG A 95 6.29 -1.75 -8.06
N LEU A 96 5.40 -1.83 -7.09
CA LEU A 96 3.97 -2.06 -7.28
C LEU A 96 3.19 -0.80 -6.88
N ALA A 97 2.11 -0.53 -7.59
CA ALA A 97 1.14 0.48 -7.22
C ALA A 97 -0.16 -0.22 -6.80
N VAL A 98 -0.57 0.02 -5.56
CA VAL A 98 -1.89 -0.38 -5.04
C VAL A 98 -2.84 0.77 -5.31
N CYS A 99 -3.83 0.55 -6.17
CA CYS A 99 -4.74 1.58 -6.64
C CYS A 99 -5.89 1.85 -5.66
N THR A 100 -6.59 2.97 -5.88
CA THR A 100 -7.82 3.32 -5.13
C THR A 100 -7.57 3.49 -3.63
N THR A 101 -6.43 4.11 -3.25
CA THR A 101 -6.01 4.30 -1.87
C THR A 101 -6.18 5.74 -1.37
N GLY A 102 -6.81 6.63 -2.14
CA GLY A 102 -6.93 8.05 -1.79
C GLY A 102 -7.71 8.30 -0.50
N ALA A 103 -9.04 8.15 -0.53
CA ALA A 103 -9.91 8.63 0.53
C ALA A 103 -9.69 7.95 1.89
N TYR A 104 -9.41 6.69 1.99
CA TYR A 104 -9.23 5.97 3.27
C TYR A 104 -7.91 5.21 3.33
N GLY A 105 -6.91 5.65 2.59
CA GLY A 105 -5.55 5.15 2.70
C GLY A 105 -4.88 5.74 3.96
N PHE A 106 -4.31 6.94 3.81
CA PHE A 106 -3.53 7.57 4.88
C PHE A 106 -4.33 7.79 6.17
N VAL A 107 -5.59 8.22 6.10
CA VAL A 107 -6.39 8.53 7.32
C VAL A 107 -6.69 7.32 8.19
N LEU A 108 -6.63 6.10 7.65
CA LEU A 108 -6.73 4.85 8.39
C LEU A 108 -5.36 4.23 8.68
N SER A 109 -4.28 4.83 8.21
CA SER A 109 -2.93 4.36 8.53
C SER A 109 -2.62 4.52 10.00
N SER A 110 -1.70 3.71 10.50
CA SER A 110 -1.32 3.68 11.91
C SER A 110 0.18 3.44 12.08
N ASN A 111 0.63 3.54 13.32
CA ASN A 111 1.98 3.17 13.70
C ASN A 111 2.07 1.72 14.24
N TYR A 112 1.12 0.86 13.86
CA TYR A 112 1.14 -0.54 14.25
C TYR A 112 2.50 -1.18 13.95
N ASN A 113 3.00 -2.00 14.88
CA ASN A 113 4.35 -2.57 14.85
C ASN A 113 5.47 -1.51 14.85
N ALA A 114 5.25 -0.35 15.49
CA ALA A 114 6.21 0.75 15.57
C ALA A 114 6.73 1.19 14.18
N ARG A 115 5.89 1.14 13.16
CA ARG A 115 6.21 1.57 11.80
C ARG A 115 5.84 3.04 11.61
N PRO A 116 6.79 3.89 11.15
CA PRO A 116 6.49 5.24 10.71
C PRO A 116 5.53 5.23 9.51
N ARG A 117 4.55 6.15 9.51
CA ARG A 117 3.63 6.31 8.38
C ARG A 117 4.33 6.86 7.15
N ALA A 118 3.86 6.45 5.98
CA ALA A 118 4.39 6.88 4.69
C ALA A 118 4.19 8.38 4.45
N PRO A 119 5.00 9.03 3.58
CA PRO A 119 4.75 10.41 3.16
C PRO A 119 3.54 10.46 2.23
N GLU A 120 2.93 11.64 2.10
CA GLU A 120 1.95 11.92 1.06
C GLU A 120 2.55 12.86 0.02
N VAL A 121 2.37 12.51 -1.24
CA VAL A 121 2.91 13.24 -2.39
C VAL A 121 1.77 13.60 -3.33
N LEU A 122 1.62 14.88 -3.62
CA LEU A 122 0.73 15.37 -4.66
C LEU A 122 1.48 15.35 -6.00
N VAL A 123 0.84 14.75 -7.02
CA VAL A 123 1.35 14.72 -8.38
C VAL A 123 0.43 15.56 -9.26
N ASP A 124 1.01 16.50 -10.01
CA ASP A 124 0.32 17.35 -10.98
C ASP A 124 1.09 17.37 -12.30
N GLY A 125 0.61 16.59 -13.26
CA GLY A 125 1.32 16.36 -14.52
C GLY A 125 2.73 15.81 -14.32
N PRO A 126 3.78 16.53 -14.76
CA PRO A 126 5.18 16.10 -14.58
C PRO A 126 5.75 16.45 -13.21
N ASP A 127 5.06 17.27 -12.43
CA ASP A 127 5.55 17.82 -11.16
C ASP A 127 5.03 17.01 -9.97
N PHE A 128 5.76 17.07 -8.87
CA PHE A 128 5.30 16.50 -7.61
C PHE A 128 5.71 17.37 -6.42
N THR A 129 4.90 17.31 -5.38
CA THR A 129 5.14 18.05 -4.12
C THR A 129 4.88 17.12 -2.94
N ILE A 130 5.81 17.09 -1.98
CA ILE A 130 5.59 16.41 -0.71
C ILE A 130 4.63 17.29 0.10
N ILE A 131 3.40 16.81 0.30
CA ILE A 131 2.37 17.51 1.09
C ILE A 131 2.31 17.03 2.53
N ARG A 132 2.98 15.91 2.83
CA ARG A 132 3.21 15.38 4.18
C ARG A 132 4.53 14.62 4.20
N ASP A 133 5.39 14.99 5.13
CA ASP A 133 6.65 14.28 5.34
C ASP A 133 6.43 12.85 5.87
N ARG A 134 7.38 11.96 5.58
CA ARG A 134 7.44 10.65 6.22
C ARG A 134 7.68 10.82 7.72
N GLU A 135 6.95 10.09 8.53
CA GLU A 135 7.26 10.04 9.96
C GLU A 135 8.65 9.46 10.23
N SER A 136 9.30 10.00 11.23
CA SER A 136 10.55 9.50 11.80
C SER A 136 10.27 8.66 13.06
N TYR A 137 11.26 7.94 13.54
CA TYR A 137 11.14 7.26 14.84
C TYR A 137 10.95 8.24 16.01
N ALA A 138 11.45 9.47 15.90
CA ALA A 138 11.19 10.53 16.89
C ALA A 138 9.69 10.92 16.95
N ASP A 139 8.98 10.78 15.83
CA ASP A 139 7.53 11.03 15.81
C ASP A 139 6.75 9.95 16.56
N LEU A 140 7.24 8.71 16.57
CA LEU A 140 6.59 7.60 17.28
C LEU A 140 6.63 7.80 18.80
N ILE A 141 7.74 8.34 19.32
CA ILE A 141 7.94 8.53 20.76
C ILE A 141 7.59 9.94 21.22
N ARG A 142 6.97 10.75 20.36
CA ARG A 142 6.57 12.11 20.69
C ARG A 142 5.60 12.11 21.88
N GLY A 143 5.97 12.78 22.96
CA GLY A 143 5.19 12.88 24.20
C GLY A 143 5.55 11.82 25.24
N GLU A 144 6.42 10.87 24.93
CA GLU A 144 6.99 9.98 25.95
C GLU A 144 7.96 10.74 26.84
N ARG A 145 8.04 10.32 28.11
CA ARG A 145 8.98 10.88 29.09
C ARG A 145 9.80 9.75 29.66
N ALA A 146 11.13 9.91 29.62
CA ALA A 146 12.01 9.03 30.38
C ALA A 146 11.70 9.17 31.88
N VAL A 147 11.59 8.04 32.59
CA VAL A 147 11.36 7.96 34.03
C VAL A 147 12.68 7.61 34.71
#